data_8a18768e8771472f4cc2f866da24c94f
#
_entry.id   8a18768e8771472f4cc2f866da24c94f
#
_cell.length_a   1.000
_cell.length_b   1.000
_cell.length_c   1.000
_cell.angle_alpha   90.00
_cell.angle_beta   90.00
_cell.angle_gamma   90.00
#
_symmetry.space_group_name_H-M   'P 1'
#
loop_
_entity.id
_entity.type
_entity.pdbx_description
1 polymer ?
#
loop_
_entity_poly.entity_id
_entity_poly.type
_entity_poly.pdbx_seq_one_letter_code
_entity_poly.pdbx_strand_id
1 'polypeptide(L)'
;MSKLNFWSEPEICRTYKCIFTNIFTVGGERISDTLIENRLTIALLAKTSETIDIEIYVESTEIQKGLEFLPKEYMEVIQQLSTFRDHFTCRIERQGKMLDIINFEQLQDRWKCLKENLWENKNFTKEDIGKLVEAGDKEFSNKVVLMEELNKNMVFETLWLALAQRGDKRTKVPFLHFPR
;
A
#
# COMPACT_ATOMS: atom_id res chain seq x y z
N MET A 1 23.03 -0.73 -5.41
CA MET A 1 21.61 -0.36 -5.53
C MET A 1 21.46 0.40 -6.84
N SER A 2 20.78 -0.16 -7.83
CA SER A 2 20.47 0.53 -9.07
C SER A 2 19.48 1.66 -8.79
N LYS A 3 19.80 2.87 -9.25
CA LYS A 3 18.93 4.03 -9.13
C LYS A 3 17.63 3.76 -9.89
N LEU A 4 16.49 4.00 -9.24
CA LEU A 4 15.18 4.03 -9.89
C LEU A 4 15.15 5.25 -10.83
N ASN A 5 15.11 5.04 -12.11
CA ASN A 5 14.96 6.11 -13.07
C ASN A 5 13.89 5.75 -14.11
N PHE A 6 12.63 5.72 -13.67
CA PHE A 6 11.49 5.45 -14.55
C PHE A 6 11.33 6.50 -15.66
N TRP A 7 11.98 7.65 -15.52
CA TRP A 7 11.89 8.74 -16.49
C TRP A 7 12.86 8.61 -17.65
N SER A 8 13.93 7.82 -17.50
CA SER A 8 14.97 7.69 -18.55
C SER A 8 14.97 6.36 -19.31
N GLU A 9 14.34 5.31 -18.75
CA GLU A 9 14.37 3.99 -19.37
C GLU A 9 13.02 3.68 -20.03
N PRO A 10 12.98 3.08 -21.22
CA PRO A 10 11.76 2.51 -21.78
C PRO A 10 11.46 1.18 -21.09
N GLU A 11 10.18 0.87 -20.88
CA GLU A 11 9.68 -0.42 -20.41
C GLU A 11 10.42 -1.00 -19.20
N ILE A 12 10.04 -0.54 -18.01
CA ILE A 12 10.60 -1.08 -16.77
C ILE A 12 9.54 -1.93 -16.09
N CYS A 13 9.91 -3.17 -15.81
CA CYS A 13 9.23 -4.02 -14.83
C CYS A 13 10.27 -4.43 -13.79
N ARG A 14 10.03 -4.07 -12.50
CA ARG A 14 10.98 -4.37 -11.42
C ARG A 14 10.27 -4.83 -10.17
N THR A 15 10.85 -5.81 -9.51
CA THR A 15 10.40 -6.30 -8.21
C THR A 15 11.21 -5.66 -7.09
N TYR A 16 10.51 -5.22 -6.06
CA TYR A 16 11.05 -4.60 -4.85
C TYR A 16 10.66 -5.38 -3.62
N LYS A 17 11.59 -5.49 -2.69
CA LYS A 17 11.34 -5.92 -1.34
C LYS A 17 11.20 -4.68 -0.47
N CYS A 18 10.03 -4.48 0.12
CA CYS A 18 9.73 -3.39 1.04
C CYS A 18 9.58 -3.96 2.45
N ILE A 19 10.37 -3.46 3.39
CA ILE A 19 10.33 -3.87 4.78
C ILE A 19 9.83 -2.69 5.60
N PHE A 20 8.71 -2.90 6.30
CA PHE A 20 8.11 -1.92 7.19
C PHE A 20 8.32 -2.37 8.63
N THR A 21 8.92 -1.50 9.43
CA THR A 21 9.05 -1.71 10.86
C THR A 21 8.28 -0.61 11.58
N ASN A 22 7.26 -1.00 12.32
CA ASN A 22 6.54 -0.10 13.21
C ASN A 22 6.94 -0.40 14.65
N ILE A 23 7.48 0.60 15.35
CA ILE A 23 7.96 0.48 16.73
C ILE A 23 7.08 1.38 17.60
N PHE A 24 6.36 0.77 18.53
CA PHE A 24 5.55 1.49 19.49
C PHE A 24 6.31 1.59 20.83
N THR A 25 6.49 2.83 21.33
CA THR A 25 7.19 3.12 22.60
C THR A 25 6.31 3.92 23.53
N VAL A 26 6.37 3.60 24.83
CA VAL A 26 5.72 4.37 25.92
C VAL A 26 6.77 4.66 26.96
N GLY A 27 6.92 5.95 27.36
CA GLY A 27 7.92 6.34 28.35
C GLY A 27 9.37 6.06 27.98
N GLY A 28 9.66 5.91 26.69
CA GLY A 28 10.98 5.54 26.18
C GLY A 28 11.25 4.03 26.13
N GLU A 29 10.34 3.22 26.64
CA GLU A 29 10.42 1.76 26.56
C GLU A 29 9.69 1.25 25.31
N ARG A 30 10.30 0.28 24.60
CA ARG A 30 9.70 -0.37 23.44
C ARG A 30 8.63 -1.36 23.91
N ILE A 31 7.37 -1.06 23.59
CA ILE A 31 6.22 -1.88 23.98
C ILE A 31 5.95 -2.97 22.93
N SER A 32 5.98 -2.59 21.65
CA SER A 32 5.80 -3.54 20.56
C SER A 32 6.56 -3.12 19.31
N ASP A 33 6.83 -4.09 18.45
CA ASP A 33 7.31 -3.87 17.10
C ASP A 33 6.61 -4.82 16.13
N THR A 34 6.22 -4.29 14.98
CA THR A 34 5.65 -5.06 13.89
C THR A 34 6.59 -5.00 12.70
N LEU A 35 6.90 -6.15 12.14
CA LEU A 35 7.72 -6.27 10.95
C LEU A 35 6.90 -6.89 9.84
N ILE A 36 6.67 -6.11 8.78
CA ILE A 36 5.93 -6.54 7.58
C ILE A 36 6.87 -6.47 6.39
N GLU A 37 6.95 -7.55 5.67
CA GLU A 37 7.68 -7.64 4.40
C GLU A 37 6.70 -7.74 3.25
N ASN A 38 6.78 -6.81 2.30
CA ASN A 38 6.04 -6.85 1.05
C ASN A 38 6.99 -7.03 -0.12
N ARG A 39 6.61 -7.90 -1.05
CA ARG A 39 7.26 -8.00 -2.36
C ARG A 39 6.34 -7.36 -3.38
N LEU A 40 6.84 -6.30 -4.03
CA LEU A 40 6.09 -5.50 -5.00
C LEU A 40 6.75 -5.60 -6.36
N THR A 41 5.97 -5.83 -7.39
CA THR A 41 6.39 -5.61 -8.78
C THR A 41 5.73 -4.35 -9.32
N ILE A 42 6.55 -3.49 -9.93
CA ILE A 42 6.12 -2.23 -10.54
C ILE A 42 6.47 -2.28 -12.01
N ALA A 43 5.47 -2.11 -12.85
CA ALA A 43 5.61 -2.04 -14.30
C ALA A 43 5.24 -0.64 -14.81
N LEU A 44 6.05 -0.08 -15.70
CA LEU A 44 5.75 1.15 -16.42
C LEU A 44 4.86 0.79 -17.60
N LEU A 45 3.65 1.33 -17.65
CA LEU A 45 2.69 1.10 -18.74
C LEU A 45 2.75 2.17 -19.83
N ALA A 46 2.82 3.44 -19.40
CA ALA A 46 2.86 4.56 -20.30
C ALA A 46 3.67 5.72 -19.69
N LYS A 47 4.16 6.60 -20.56
CA LYS A 47 4.98 7.74 -20.15
C LYS A 47 4.75 8.93 -21.05
N THR A 48 4.62 10.10 -20.44
CA THR A 48 4.65 11.41 -21.09
C THR A 48 5.79 12.27 -20.51
N SER A 49 5.89 13.53 -20.94
CA SER A 49 6.82 14.48 -20.31
C SER A 49 6.45 14.80 -18.85
N GLU A 50 5.17 14.72 -18.50
CA GLU A 50 4.63 15.19 -17.21
C GLU A 50 4.14 14.06 -16.31
N THR A 51 3.76 12.92 -16.88
CA THR A 51 3.12 11.81 -16.15
C THR A 51 3.69 10.45 -16.53
N ILE A 52 3.57 9.51 -15.63
CA ILE A 52 3.76 8.08 -15.86
C ILE A 52 2.53 7.31 -15.39
N ASP A 53 2.14 6.30 -16.16
CA ASP A 53 1.17 5.30 -15.75
C ASP A 53 1.93 4.05 -15.32
N ILE A 54 1.70 3.61 -14.11
CA ILE A 54 2.35 2.43 -13.55
C ILE A 54 1.31 1.43 -13.06
N GLU A 55 1.67 0.18 -13.18
CA GLU A 55 0.98 -0.94 -12.56
C GLU A 55 1.77 -1.40 -11.34
N ILE A 56 1.10 -1.56 -10.22
CA ILE A 56 1.69 -2.08 -8.99
C ILE A 56 1.02 -3.41 -8.67
N TYR A 57 1.85 -4.42 -8.50
CA TYR A 57 1.42 -5.75 -8.13
C TYR A 57 2.14 -6.19 -6.85
N VAL A 58 1.37 -6.53 -5.81
CA VAL A 58 1.90 -7.07 -4.55
C VAL A 58 1.92 -8.59 -4.67
N GLU A 59 3.11 -9.16 -4.81
CA GLU A 59 3.28 -10.61 -4.97
C GLU A 59 3.07 -11.37 -3.67
N SER A 60 3.52 -10.79 -2.56
CA SER A 60 3.35 -11.36 -1.22
C SER A 60 3.41 -10.29 -0.14
N THR A 61 2.68 -10.56 0.94
CA THR A 61 2.76 -9.82 2.21
C THR A 61 3.05 -10.82 3.32
N GLU A 62 4.17 -10.70 3.99
CA GLU A 62 4.57 -11.55 5.10
C GLU A 62 4.68 -10.73 6.38
N ILE A 63 3.95 -11.13 7.41
CA ILE A 63 4.03 -10.54 8.74
C ILE A 63 5.03 -11.39 9.52
N GLN A 64 6.25 -10.87 9.66
CA GLN A 64 7.34 -11.60 10.28
C GLN A 64 7.37 -11.47 11.79
N LYS A 65 6.75 -10.42 12.36
CA LYS A 65 6.77 -10.15 13.79
C LYS A 65 5.65 -9.19 14.19
N GLY A 66 5.21 -9.30 15.44
CA GLY A 66 4.40 -8.31 16.13
C GLY A 66 2.90 -8.57 16.13
N LEU A 67 2.43 -9.62 15.47
CA LEU A 67 1.02 -10.01 15.46
C LEU A 67 0.81 -11.44 15.97
N GLU A 68 1.81 -12.03 16.63
CA GLU A 68 1.77 -13.42 17.13
C GLU A 68 0.69 -13.63 18.19
N PHE A 69 0.24 -12.54 18.83
CA PHE A 69 -0.84 -12.56 19.82
C PHE A 69 -2.24 -12.63 19.19
N LEU A 70 -2.36 -12.38 17.88
CA LEU A 70 -3.65 -12.43 17.20
C LEU A 70 -4.03 -13.90 16.89
N PRO A 71 -5.30 -14.27 17.09
CA PRO A 71 -5.81 -15.56 16.63
C PRO A 71 -5.57 -15.73 15.12
N LYS A 72 -5.40 -16.98 14.70
CA LYS A 72 -5.12 -17.32 13.30
C LYS A 72 -6.19 -16.77 12.33
N GLU A 73 -7.43 -16.82 12.77
CA GLU A 73 -8.59 -16.34 12.01
C GLU A 73 -8.49 -14.84 11.70
N TYR A 74 -7.96 -14.04 12.64
CA TYR A 74 -7.70 -12.61 12.42
C TYR A 74 -6.58 -12.39 11.42
N MET A 75 -5.53 -13.21 11.46
CA MET A 75 -4.44 -13.15 10.50
C MET A 75 -4.92 -13.43 9.07
N GLU A 76 -5.83 -14.40 8.89
CA GLU A 76 -6.43 -14.71 7.59
C GLU A 76 -7.22 -13.51 7.03
N VAL A 77 -7.99 -12.82 7.86
CA VAL A 77 -8.72 -11.62 7.42
C VAL A 77 -7.79 -10.46 7.12
N ILE A 78 -6.77 -10.21 7.95
CA ILE A 78 -5.75 -9.20 7.68
C ILE A 78 -5.06 -9.49 6.34
N GLN A 79 -4.75 -10.74 6.07
CA GLN A 79 -4.16 -11.16 4.81
C GLN A 79 -5.12 -10.93 3.63
N GLN A 80 -6.38 -11.29 3.74
CA GLN A 80 -7.39 -11.01 2.71
C GLN A 80 -7.55 -9.51 2.45
N LEU A 81 -7.58 -8.69 3.51
CA LEU A 81 -7.64 -7.24 3.40
C LEU A 81 -6.37 -6.63 2.81
N SER A 82 -5.21 -7.24 3.02
CA SER A 82 -3.96 -6.78 2.41
C SER A 82 -3.85 -7.14 0.94
N THR A 83 -4.33 -8.34 0.55
CA THR A 83 -4.28 -8.82 -0.83
C THR A 83 -5.32 -8.18 -1.74
N PHE A 84 -6.38 -7.62 -1.18
CA PHE A 84 -7.38 -6.88 -1.94
C PHE A 84 -6.80 -5.73 -2.78
N ARG A 85 -5.73 -5.08 -2.29
CA ARG A 85 -5.00 -4.00 -2.98
C ARG A 85 -3.80 -4.50 -3.79
N ASP A 86 -3.72 -5.80 -4.06
CA ASP A 86 -2.55 -6.43 -4.70
C ASP A 86 -2.24 -5.90 -6.07
N HIS A 87 -3.24 -5.38 -6.74
CA HIS A 87 -3.09 -4.96 -8.11
C HIS A 87 -3.85 -3.67 -8.37
N PHE A 88 -3.13 -2.58 -8.56
CA PHE A 88 -3.74 -1.34 -9.01
C PHE A 88 -2.85 -0.61 -10.02
N THR A 89 -3.52 0.13 -10.89
CA THR A 89 -2.91 0.93 -11.94
C THR A 89 -3.17 2.39 -11.64
N CYS A 90 -2.11 3.19 -11.59
CA CYS A 90 -2.25 4.60 -11.26
C CYS A 90 -1.42 5.49 -12.18
N ARG A 91 -1.85 6.74 -12.29
CA ARG A 91 -1.13 7.84 -12.95
C ARG A 91 -0.45 8.71 -11.91
N ILE A 92 0.83 8.94 -12.11
CA ILE A 92 1.67 9.73 -11.20
C ILE A 92 2.27 10.89 -11.98
N GLU A 93 2.24 12.09 -11.42
CA GLU A 93 2.96 13.22 -11.96
C GLU A 93 4.45 13.14 -11.65
N ARG A 94 5.23 13.90 -12.38
CA ARG A 94 6.70 13.93 -12.27
C ARG A 94 7.21 14.33 -10.88
N GLN A 95 6.40 15.01 -10.08
CA GLN A 95 6.73 15.42 -8.72
C GLN A 95 6.41 14.36 -7.67
N GLY A 96 5.86 13.22 -8.08
CA GLY A 96 5.56 12.10 -7.20
C GLY A 96 4.20 12.16 -6.54
N LYS A 97 3.22 12.82 -7.16
CA LYS A 97 1.84 12.83 -6.68
C LYS A 97 0.98 11.94 -7.56
N MET A 98 0.17 11.10 -6.95
CA MET A 98 -0.84 10.32 -7.66
C MET A 98 -1.95 11.24 -8.16
N LEU A 99 -2.21 11.20 -9.45
CA LEU A 99 -3.23 12.00 -10.12
C LEU A 99 -4.51 11.20 -10.36
N ASP A 100 -4.39 9.90 -10.57
CA ASP A 100 -5.53 9.05 -10.90
C ASP A 100 -5.28 7.58 -10.53
N ILE A 101 -6.36 6.85 -10.25
CA ILE A 101 -6.40 5.39 -10.18
C ILE A 101 -7.14 4.91 -11.43
N ILE A 102 -6.40 4.32 -12.36
CA ILE A 102 -6.89 3.98 -13.70
C ILE A 102 -7.88 2.81 -13.64
N ASN A 103 -7.61 1.81 -12.82
CA ASN A 103 -8.43 0.61 -12.66
C ASN A 103 -9.39 0.67 -11.46
N PHE A 104 -9.89 1.85 -11.11
CA PHE A 104 -10.74 2.05 -9.92
C PHE A 104 -11.98 1.15 -9.89
N GLU A 105 -12.67 0.97 -11.02
CA GLU A 105 -13.84 0.09 -11.12
C GLU A 105 -13.50 -1.36 -10.76
N GLN A 106 -12.35 -1.85 -11.20
CA GLN A 106 -11.89 -3.20 -10.86
C GLN A 106 -11.61 -3.33 -9.35
N LEU A 107 -11.10 -2.28 -8.71
CA LEU A 107 -10.92 -2.27 -7.26
C LEU A 107 -12.27 -2.29 -6.52
N GLN A 108 -13.26 -1.57 -7.02
CA GLN A 108 -14.62 -1.62 -6.47
C GLN A 108 -15.24 -3.01 -6.59
N ASP A 109 -15.07 -3.68 -7.72
CA ASP A 109 -15.59 -5.03 -7.91
C ASP A 109 -14.90 -6.05 -7.00
N ARG A 110 -13.59 -5.94 -6.83
CA ARG A 110 -12.86 -6.76 -5.84
C ARG A 110 -13.35 -6.50 -4.41
N TRP A 111 -13.60 -5.24 -4.07
CA TRP A 111 -14.15 -4.90 -2.75
C TRP A 111 -15.52 -5.55 -2.53
N LYS A 112 -16.40 -5.55 -3.53
CA LYS A 112 -17.70 -6.23 -3.45
C LYS A 112 -17.54 -7.73 -3.15
N CYS A 113 -16.66 -8.40 -3.89
CA CYS A 113 -16.39 -9.83 -3.66
C CYS A 113 -15.79 -10.09 -2.25
N LEU A 114 -14.85 -9.26 -1.81
CA LEU A 114 -14.27 -9.40 -0.48
C LEU A 114 -15.31 -9.18 0.62
N LYS A 115 -16.18 -8.18 0.46
CA LYS A 115 -17.27 -7.88 1.39
C LYS A 115 -18.23 -9.08 1.57
N GLU A 116 -18.57 -9.77 0.48
CA GLU A 116 -19.38 -11.00 0.53
C GLU A 116 -18.66 -12.08 1.34
N ASN A 117 -17.38 -12.33 1.07
CA ASN A 117 -16.57 -13.30 1.82
C ASN A 117 -16.45 -12.94 3.31
N LEU A 118 -16.31 -11.67 3.65
CA LEU A 118 -16.27 -11.22 5.05
C LEU A 118 -17.57 -11.53 5.78
N TRP A 119 -18.74 -11.31 5.15
CA TRP A 119 -20.04 -11.62 5.76
C TRP A 119 -20.27 -13.11 5.96
N GLU A 120 -19.65 -13.97 5.17
CA GLU A 120 -19.70 -15.42 5.32
C GLU A 120 -18.75 -15.95 6.39
N ASN A 121 -17.80 -15.13 6.87
CA ASN A 121 -16.83 -15.53 7.87
C ASN A 121 -17.49 -15.70 9.25
N LYS A 122 -17.46 -16.93 9.78
CA LYS A 122 -18.10 -17.31 11.05
C LYS A 122 -17.23 -17.03 12.28
N ASN A 123 -15.97 -16.66 12.09
CA ASN A 123 -15.01 -16.44 13.18
C ASN A 123 -15.09 -15.02 13.75
N PHE A 124 -15.83 -14.14 13.10
CA PHE A 124 -15.99 -12.75 13.50
C PHE A 124 -17.44 -12.47 13.92
N THR A 125 -17.59 -11.52 14.84
CA THR A 125 -18.92 -11.03 15.14
C THR A 125 -19.48 -10.20 13.99
N LYS A 126 -20.79 -10.19 13.84
CA LYS A 126 -21.43 -9.34 12.81
C LYS A 126 -21.13 -7.86 13.02
N GLU A 127 -20.89 -7.45 14.27
CA GLU A 127 -20.52 -6.08 14.60
C GLU A 127 -19.12 -5.74 14.08
N ASP A 128 -18.13 -6.62 14.26
CA ASP A 128 -16.77 -6.39 13.79
C ASP A 128 -16.71 -6.36 12.26
N ILE A 129 -17.42 -7.29 11.61
CA ILE A 129 -17.55 -7.30 10.15
C ILE A 129 -18.25 -6.02 9.67
N GLY A 130 -19.30 -5.59 10.35
CA GLY A 130 -20.01 -4.35 10.02
C GLY A 130 -19.11 -3.13 10.02
N LYS A 131 -18.25 -2.99 11.05
CA LYS A 131 -17.26 -1.90 11.13
C LYS A 131 -16.22 -1.95 10.00
N LEU A 132 -15.73 -3.16 9.68
CA LEU A 132 -14.78 -3.35 8.56
C LEU A 132 -15.42 -3.00 7.22
N VAL A 133 -16.65 -3.45 7.00
CA VAL A 133 -17.40 -3.19 5.77
C VAL A 133 -17.72 -1.70 5.63
N GLU A 134 -18.14 -1.03 6.70
CA GLU A 134 -18.42 0.41 6.71
C GLU A 134 -17.16 1.22 6.34
N ALA A 135 -16.02 0.88 6.93
CA ALA A 135 -14.74 1.53 6.63
C ALA A 135 -14.34 1.33 5.16
N GLY A 136 -14.46 0.11 4.65
CA GLY A 136 -14.15 -0.19 3.25
C GLY A 136 -15.16 0.44 2.28
N ASP A 137 -16.45 0.39 2.56
CA ASP A 137 -17.47 1.05 1.74
C ASP A 137 -17.21 2.56 1.63
N LYS A 138 -16.77 3.20 2.71
CA LYS A 138 -16.36 4.61 2.70
C LYS A 138 -15.14 4.83 1.80
N GLU A 139 -14.10 4.02 1.95
CA GLU A 139 -12.85 4.15 1.21
C GLU A 139 -13.06 3.91 -0.31
N PHE A 140 -13.84 2.89 -0.67
CA PHE A 140 -14.11 2.52 -2.08
C PHE A 140 -15.34 3.16 -2.69
N SER A 141 -16.03 4.05 -1.96
CA SER A 141 -17.18 4.78 -2.51
C SER A 141 -16.80 5.76 -3.60
N ASN A 142 -15.62 6.34 -3.52
CA ASN A 142 -15.19 7.41 -4.41
C ASN A 142 -13.68 7.32 -4.67
N LYS A 143 -13.31 7.44 -5.95
CA LYS A 143 -11.91 7.44 -6.38
C LYS A 143 -11.05 8.48 -5.65
N VAL A 144 -11.57 9.67 -5.39
CA VAL A 144 -10.85 10.74 -4.71
C VAL A 144 -10.52 10.36 -3.27
N VAL A 145 -11.47 9.75 -2.56
CA VAL A 145 -11.27 9.28 -1.18
C VAL A 145 -10.17 8.22 -1.14
N LEU A 146 -10.23 7.23 -2.03
CA LEU A 146 -9.20 6.19 -2.12
C LEU A 146 -7.83 6.78 -2.45
N MET A 147 -7.76 7.73 -3.39
CA MET A 147 -6.51 8.42 -3.73
C MET A 147 -5.92 9.18 -2.55
N GLU A 148 -6.75 9.88 -1.76
CA GLU A 148 -6.30 10.57 -0.57
C GLU A 148 -5.74 9.61 0.47
N GLU A 149 -6.39 8.48 0.70
CA GLU A 149 -5.91 7.46 1.65
C GLU A 149 -4.60 6.80 1.17
N LEU A 150 -4.49 6.48 -0.11
CA LEU A 150 -3.25 5.96 -0.69
C LEU A 150 -2.10 6.99 -0.63
N ASN A 151 -2.37 8.26 -0.88
CA ASN A 151 -1.35 9.31 -0.79
C ASN A 151 -0.89 9.56 0.66
N LYS A 152 -1.71 9.29 1.67
CA LYS A 152 -1.34 9.36 3.10
C LYS A 152 -0.60 8.11 3.57
N ASN A 153 -0.66 7.02 2.82
CA ASN A 153 -0.01 5.77 3.18
C ASN A 153 1.52 5.91 2.99
N MET A 154 2.28 5.78 4.09
CA MET A 154 3.75 5.93 4.08
C MET A 154 4.46 5.06 3.04
N VAL A 155 3.92 3.88 2.75
CA VAL A 155 4.46 2.97 1.73
C VAL A 155 4.42 3.62 0.37
N PHE A 156 3.25 4.11 -0.01
CA PHE A 156 3.04 4.73 -1.32
C PHE A 156 3.69 6.11 -1.38
N GLU A 157 3.63 6.90 -0.32
CA GLU A 157 4.35 8.18 -0.26
C GLU A 157 5.85 7.99 -0.50
N THR A 158 6.47 7.02 0.18
CA THR A 158 7.89 6.70 -0.03
C THR A 158 8.15 6.21 -1.46
N LEU A 159 7.26 5.40 -2.00
CA LEU A 159 7.34 4.90 -3.37
C LEU A 159 7.23 6.05 -4.39
N TRP A 160 6.25 6.95 -4.21
CA TRP A 160 6.06 8.10 -5.09
C TRP A 160 7.28 9.02 -5.09
N LEU A 161 7.84 9.30 -3.92
CA LEU A 161 9.06 10.08 -3.78
C LEU A 161 10.25 9.42 -4.48
N ALA A 162 10.39 8.10 -4.35
CA ALA A 162 11.45 7.34 -5.02
C ALA A 162 11.30 7.35 -6.55
N LEU A 163 10.07 7.32 -7.06
CA LEU A 163 9.75 7.39 -8.48
C LEU A 163 9.93 8.79 -9.06
N ALA A 164 9.63 9.84 -8.26
CA ALA A 164 9.75 11.24 -8.67
C ALA A 164 11.19 11.73 -8.76
N GLN A 165 12.09 11.17 -7.95
CA GLN A 165 13.46 11.67 -7.87
C GLN A 165 14.28 11.34 -9.11
N ARG A 166 14.67 12.37 -9.85
CA ARG A 166 15.73 12.30 -10.85
C ARG A 166 17.05 11.89 -10.19
N GLY A 167 17.63 10.82 -10.67
CA GLY A 167 18.82 10.10 -10.30
C GLY A 167 20.09 10.80 -9.84
N ASP A 168 20.09 11.94 -9.16
CA ASP A 168 21.33 12.65 -8.84
C ASP A 168 21.55 13.08 -7.39
N LYS A 169 20.67 12.81 -6.47
CA LYS A 169 20.97 13.08 -5.05
C LYS A 169 20.61 11.88 -4.20
N ARG A 170 21.57 11.41 -3.42
CA ARG A 170 21.33 10.51 -2.28
C ARG A 170 20.42 11.26 -1.30
N THR A 171 19.14 11.13 -1.45
CA THR A 171 18.20 11.60 -0.44
C THR A 171 18.19 10.57 0.65
N LYS A 172 18.80 10.89 1.78
CA LYS A 172 18.47 10.20 3.03
C LYS A 172 17.00 10.55 3.27
N VAL A 173 16.13 9.55 3.20
CA VAL A 173 14.76 9.69 3.69
C VAL A 173 14.88 10.13 5.13
N PRO A 174 14.38 11.33 5.53
CA PRO A 174 14.46 11.72 6.92
C PRO A 174 13.65 10.71 7.72
N PHE A 175 14.27 10.14 8.75
CA PHE A 175 13.53 9.44 9.79
C PHE A 175 12.52 10.45 10.33
N LEU A 176 11.24 10.21 10.10
CA LEU A 176 10.19 11.04 10.67
C LEU A 176 10.25 10.88 12.19
N HIS A 177 10.84 11.87 12.85
CA HIS A 177 10.67 12.06 14.27
C HIS A 177 9.24 12.58 14.49
N PHE A 178 8.37 11.75 15.02
CA PHE A 178 7.12 12.24 15.57
C PHE A 178 7.43 13.12 16.79
N PRO A 179 6.91 14.35 16.87
CA PRO A 179 7.03 15.17 18.05
C PRO A 179 6.37 14.45 19.24
N ARG A 180 7.01 14.57 20.42
CA ARG A 180 6.54 14.05 21.71
C ARG A 180 5.26 14.76 22.14
#